data_325f0582afa0d2dd3070bd9580776dfc
#
_entry.id   325f0582afa0d2dd3070bd9580776dfc
#
_cell.length_a   1.000
_cell.length_b   1.000
_cell.length_c   1.000
_cell.angle_alpha   90.00
_cell.angle_beta   90.00
_cell.angle_gamma   90.00
#
_symmetry.space_group_name_H-M   'P 1'
#
loop_
_entity.id
_entity.type
_entity.pdbx_description
1 polymer ?
#
loop_
_entity_poly.entity_id
_entity_poly.type
_entity_poly.pdbx_seq_one_letter_code
_entity_poly.pdbx_strand_id
1 'polypeptide(L)'
;RVKGVVNGEKRKQLTQHHSTTHMVNAGARQELGEHIYQAGANKTLEKARLDITHYERLSRKDLDEIEARVRNMINRDIDINVIEMAKSEAEQRYGFRIYQGGAPPGNTIRLIEIEDIDIEACGGTHLTNTSHAEKFFIKGSKRIQDGVIRLEYVAGEAAEEYINGIEDRVERLEKLLETESKSRPRSVQRELCSIFSVEPEHLEDTVDRFLEESDEYRESIEKLSDFLDRNIQTEQLDETNTVEKARKLYEMRKDLEKKVEGLESGIED
;
A
#
# COMPACT_ATOMS: atom_id res chain seq x y z
N ARG A 1 -4.80 42.01 -19.08
CA ARG A 1 -5.52 41.17 -18.11
C ARG A 1 -5.68 39.80 -18.73
N VAL A 2 -5.37 38.75 -17.97
CA VAL A 2 -5.56 37.35 -18.35
C VAL A 2 -6.64 36.74 -17.44
N LYS A 3 -7.43 35.81 -17.98
CA LYS A 3 -8.41 35.02 -17.24
C LYS A 3 -7.80 33.63 -17.02
N GLY A 4 -7.57 33.27 -15.76
CA GLY A 4 -7.14 31.93 -15.38
C GLY A 4 -8.35 31.07 -14.99
N VAL A 5 -8.35 29.80 -15.40
CA VAL A 5 -9.34 28.80 -14.98
C VAL A 5 -8.60 27.65 -14.33
N VAL A 6 -9.02 27.30 -13.11
CA VAL A 6 -8.47 26.16 -12.37
C VAL A 6 -9.40 24.96 -12.55
N ASN A 7 -8.82 23.79 -12.86
CA ASN A 7 -9.59 22.55 -12.85
C ASN A 7 -9.91 22.17 -11.41
N GLY A 8 -11.20 22.22 -11.05
CA GLY A 8 -11.69 22.01 -9.67
C GLY A 8 -11.47 20.60 -9.16
N GLU A 9 -11.68 19.58 -9.99
CA GLU A 9 -11.53 18.16 -9.63
C GLU A 9 -10.06 17.82 -9.33
N LYS A 10 -9.15 18.20 -10.24
CA LYS A 10 -7.71 18.05 -10.01
C LYS A 10 -7.25 18.76 -8.74
N ARG A 11 -7.78 19.97 -8.51
CA ARG A 11 -7.47 20.73 -7.31
C ARG A 11 -7.99 20.03 -6.06
N LYS A 12 -9.23 19.49 -6.07
CA LYS A 12 -9.80 18.73 -4.97
C LYS A 12 -8.91 17.54 -4.62
N GLN A 13 -8.56 16.70 -5.62
CA GLN A 13 -7.71 15.52 -5.42
C GLN A 13 -6.34 15.86 -4.82
N LEU A 14 -5.67 16.88 -5.37
CA LEU A 14 -4.38 17.34 -4.83
C LEU A 14 -4.50 17.91 -3.41
N THR A 15 -5.62 18.57 -3.09
CA THR A 15 -5.90 19.11 -1.75
C THR A 15 -6.17 17.98 -0.76
N GLN A 16 -6.88 16.92 -1.14
CA GLN A 16 -7.08 15.71 -0.35
C GLN A 16 -5.75 15.05 -0.04
N HIS A 17 -4.90 14.82 -1.03
CA HIS A 17 -3.55 14.30 -0.83
C HIS A 17 -2.67 15.21 0.04
N HIS A 18 -2.83 16.53 -0.06
CA HIS A 18 -2.04 17.47 0.74
C HIS A 18 -2.46 17.45 2.21
N SER A 19 -3.74 17.53 2.50
CA SER A 19 -4.21 17.49 3.89
C SER A 19 -3.95 16.14 4.54
N THR A 20 -4.09 15.04 3.79
CA THR A 20 -3.70 13.73 4.32
C THR A 20 -2.20 13.59 4.53
N THR A 21 -1.33 14.37 3.86
CA THR A 21 0.11 14.39 4.18
C THR A 21 0.34 14.82 5.63
N HIS A 22 -0.35 15.88 6.09
CA HIS A 22 -0.28 16.33 7.49
C HIS A 22 -0.84 15.27 8.46
N MET A 23 -1.97 14.63 8.12
CA MET A 23 -2.53 13.55 8.94
C MET A 23 -1.59 12.34 9.02
N VAL A 24 -0.92 11.96 7.91
CA VAL A 24 0.06 10.86 7.88
C VAL A 24 1.28 11.21 8.72
N ASN A 25 1.77 12.46 8.65
CA ASN A 25 2.88 12.91 9.50
C ASN A 25 2.52 12.85 10.98
N ALA A 26 1.35 13.36 11.33
CA ALA A 26 0.83 13.27 12.70
C ALA A 26 0.63 11.82 13.17
N GLY A 27 0.00 10.98 12.35
CA GLY A 27 -0.22 9.56 12.65
C GLY A 27 1.08 8.77 12.80
N ALA A 28 2.06 9.02 11.93
CA ALA A 28 3.39 8.41 12.02
C ALA A 28 4.13 8.85 13.30
N ARG A 29 4.03 10.13 13.66
CA ARG A 29 4.61 10.65 14.91
C ARG A 29 3.97 10.03 16.15
N GLN A 30 2.66 9.91 16.17
CA GLN A 30 1.92 9.26 17.26
C GLN A 30 2.25 7.76 17.42
N GLU A 31 2.56 7.07 16.32
CA GLU A 31 2.89 5.65 16.36
C GLU A 31 4.36 5.39 16.63
N LEU A 32 5.25 6.08 15.92
CA LEU A 32 6.69 5.79 15.90
C LEU A 32 7.49 6.65 16.85
N GLY A 33 6.96 7.78 17.30
CA GLY A 33 7.56 8.69 18.28
C GLY A 33 7.98 10.05 17.73
N GLU A 34 8.48 10.87 18.65
CA GLU A 34 8.75 12.30 18.47
C GLU A 34 9.89 12.63 17.48
N HIS A 35 10.70 11.64 17.08
CA HIS A 35 11.78 11.78 16.10
C HIS A 35 11.29 11.82 14.65
N ILE A 36 9.98 11.69 14.44
CA ILE A 36 9.37 11.76 13.11
C ILE A 36 9.24 13.21 12.66
N TYR A 37 9.93 13.54 11.57
CA TYR A 37 9.85 14.79 10.84
C TYR A 37 9.71 14.52 9.35
N GLN A 38 9.04 15.44 8.64
CA GLN A 38 9.01 15.38 7.19
C GLN A 38 10.39 15.69 6.60
N ALA A 39 10.96 14.76 5.88
CA ALA A 39 12.18 14.93 5.08
C ALA A 39 11.88 15.32 3.62
N GLY A 40 10.66 15.02 3.15
CA GLY A 40 10.19 15.39 1.83
C GLY A 40 8.76 14.94 1.58
N ALA A 41 8.10 15.53 0.60
CA ALA A 41 6.76 15.13 0.19
C ALA A 41 6.53 15.42 -1.30
N ASN A 42 5.64 14.63 -1.91
CA ASN A 42 5.14 14.88 -3.27
C ASN A 42 3.68 14.43 -3.37
N LYS A 43 2.90 15.14 -4.15
CA LYS A 43 1.48 14.84 -4.40
C LYS A 43 1.24 14.90 -5.91
N THR A 44 0.69 13.81 -6.45
CA THR A 44 0.16 13.73 -7.82
C THR A 44 -1.33 13.46 -7.77
N LEU A 45 -1.99 13.30 -8.88
CA LEU A 45 -3.40 12.91 -8.89
C LEU A 45 -3.58 11.46 -8.43
N GLU A 46 -2.65 10.59 -8.81
CA GLU A 46 -2.74 9.14 -8.62
C GLU A 46 -2.31 8.71 -7.22
N LYS A 47 -1.39 9.44 -6.58
CA LYS A 47 -0.86 9.11 -5.26
C LYS A 47 -0.13 10.28 -4.60
N ALA A 48 0.05 10.14 -3.30
CA ALA A 48 0.95 10.99 -2.54
C ALA A 48 2.06 10.16 -1.88
N ARG A 49 3.16 10.83 -1.53
CA ARG A 49 4.24 10.27 -0.73
C ARG A 49 4.71 11.27 0.31
N LEU A 50 5.07 10.73 1.46
CA LEU A 50 5.73 11.44 2.55
C LEU A 50 7.01 10.69 2.91
N ASP A 51 8.12 11.40 2.92
CA ASP A 51 9.40 10.90 3.39
C ASP A 51 9.58 11.37 4.84
N ILE A 52 9.69 10.44 5.78
CA ILE A 52 9.82 10.70 7.22
C ILE A 52 11.19 10.28 7.74
N THR A 53 11.69 10.99 8.75
CA THR A 53 12.88 10.56 9.48
C THR A 53 12.56 9.34 10.32
N HIS A 54 13.21 8.20 10.05
CA HIS A 54 13.10 7.00 10.87
C HIS A 54 14.26 6.05 10.58
N TYR A 55 14.77 5.40 11.59
CA TYR A 55 16.01 4.61 11.54
C TYR A 55 15.79 3.14 11.12
N GLU A 56 14.58 2.61 11.27
CA GLU A 56 14.23 1.22 10.93
C GLU A 56 13.22 1.14 9.80
N ARG A 57 13.14 -0.02 9.14
CA ARG A 57 12.06 -0.31 8.19
C ARG A 57 10.76 -0.48 8.94
N LEU A 58 9.68 0.13 8.43
CA LEU A 58 8.36 -0.05 9.00
C LEU A 58 7.86 -1.47 8.78
N SER A 59 7.41 -2.08 9.87
CA SER A 59 6.72 -3.35 9.81
C SER A 59 5.31 -3.17 9.21
N ARG A 60 4.67 -4.28 8.87
CA ARG A 60 3.28 -4.24 8.42
C ARG A 60 2.35 -3.68 9.50
N LYS A 61 2.61 -4.03 10.76
CA LYS A 61 1.85 -3.54 11.91
C LYS A 61 1.94 -2.01 12.00
N ASP A 62 3.14 -1.45 11.87
CA ASP A 62 3.32 0.01 11.92
C ASP A 62 2.51 0.72 10.84
N LEU A 63 2.50 0.17 9.61
CA LEU A 63 1.71 0.72 8.51
C LEU A 63 0.21 0.64 8.77
N ASP A 64 -0.27 -0.48 9.30
CA ASP A 64 -1.69 -0.68 9.61
C ASP A 64 -2.13 0.24 10.77
N GLU A 65 -1.27 0.48 11.78
CA GLU A 65 -1.54 1.42 12.88
C GLU A 65 -1.55 2.88 12.39
N ILE A 66 -0.58 3.29 11.58
CA ILE A 66 -0.57 4.64 10.99
C ILE A 66 -1.82 4.85 10.13
N GLU A 67 -2.18 3.86 9.30
CA GLU A 67 -3.40 3.91 8.47
C GLU A 67 -4.65 4.03 9.33
N ALA A 68 -4.74 3.27 10.42
CA ALA A 68 -5.87 3.32 11.35
C ALA A 68 -6.00 4.69 12.03
N ARG A 69 -4.87 5.31 12.43
CA ARG A 69 -4.86 6.66 13.02
C ARG A 69 -5.37 7.72 12.04
N VAL A 70 -4.88 7.68 10.79
CA VAL A 70 -5.34 8.63 9.76
C VAL A 70 -6.84 8.44 9.46
N ARG A 71 -7.31 7.21 9.35
CA ARG A 71 -8.75 6.93 9.19
C ARG A 71 -9.57 7.37 10.38
N ASN A 72 -9.04 7.23 11.59
CA ASN A 72 -9.71 7.76 12.79
C ASN A 72 -9.83 9.28 12.75
N MET A 73 -8.78 10.01 12.33
CA MET A 73 -8.84 11.46 12.14
C MET A 73 -9.91 11.86 11.11
N ILE A 74 -10.00 11.13 9.99
CA ILE A 74 -11.03 11.35 8.96
C ILE A 74 -12.43 11.12 9.53
N ASN A 75 -12.63 10.02 10.24
CA ASN A 75 -13.93 9.65 10.81
C ASN A 75 -14.39 10.57 11.95
N ARG A 76 -13.46 11.22 12.63
CA ARG A 76 -13.76 12.18 13.71
C ARG A 76 -14.23 13.54 13.20
N ASP A 77 -14.13 13.80 11.91
CA ASP A 77 -14.63 15.04 11.29
C ASP A 77 -14.04 16.30 11.92
N ILE A 78 -12.71 16.37 12.00
CA ILE A 78 -11.96 17.40 12.71
C ILE A 78 -11.74 18.62 11.81
N ASP A 79 -11.93 19.81 12.37
CA ASP A 79 -11.68 21.05 11.63
C ASP A 79 -10.19 21.26 11.32
N ILE A 80 -9.94 21.78 10.13
CA ILE A 80 -8.61 22.17 9.65
C ILE A 80 -8.58 23.68 9.52
N ASN A 81 -7.91 24.32 10.46
CA ASN A 81 -7.86 25.77 10.60
C ASN A 81 -6.61 26.35 9.89
N VAL A 82 -6.78 27.54 9.33
CA VAL A 82 -5.69 28.35 8.79
C VAL A 82 -5.45 29.52 9.75
N ILE A 83 -4.24 29.59 10.30
CA ILE A 83 -3.83 30.62 11.26
C ILE A 83 -2.68 31.41 10.66
N GLU A 84 -2.79 32.72 10.65
CA GLU A 84 -1.68 33.62 10.31
C GLU A 84 -1.26 34.43 11.55
N MET A 85 0.02 34.37 11.90
CA MET A 85 0.56 35.10 13.06
C MET A 85 2.02 35.51 12.83
N ALA A 86 2.57 36.29 13.77
CA ALA A 86 3.98 36.63 13.76
C ALA A 86 4.82 35.34 13.96
N LYS A 87 5.89 35.17 13.16
CA LYS A 87 6.76 34.01 13.21
C LYS A 87 7.34 33.76 14.61
N SER A 88 7.78 34.82 15.29
CA SER A 88 8.29 34.76 16.66
C SER A 88 7.24 34.28 17.66
N GLU A 89 5.98 34.66 17.48
CA GLU A 89 4.88 34.20 18.31
C GLU A 89 4.56 32.73 18.08
N ALA A 90 4.54 32.30 16.80
CA ALA A 90 4.37 30.91 16.46
C ALA A 90 5.47 30.02 17.05
N GLU A 91 6.73 30.42 16.93
CA GLU A 91 7.88 29.72 17.51
C GLU A 91 7.82 29.64 19.03
N GLN A 92 7.39 30.72 19.68
CA GLN A 92 7.22 30.75 21.13
C GLN A 92 6.08 29.84 21.61
N ARG A 93 4.96 29.81 20.88
CA ARG A 93 3.78 29.05 21.25
C ARG A 93 3.88 27.57 20.93
N TYR A 94 4.41 27.21 19.75
CA TYR A 94 4.39 25.86 19.21
C TYR A 94 5.77 25.23 19.04
N GLY A 95 6.84 26.01 19.25
CA GLY A 95 8.21 25.56 19.05
C GLY A 95 8.58 25.42 17.55
N PHE A 96 9.78 24.89 17.31
CA PHE A 96 10.31 24.72 15.95
C PHE A 96 9.73 23.49 15.19
N ARG A 97 8.92 22.69 15.88
CA ARG A 97 8.25 21.53 15.31
C ARG A 97 7.26 21.87 14.18
N ILE A 98 6.77 23.12 14.15
CA ILE A 98 5.90 23.61 13.08
C ILE A 98 6.56 23.58 11.69
N TYR A 99 7.89 23.47 11.62
CA TYR A 99 8.60 23.52 10.34
C TYR A 99 8.74 22.15 9.68
N GLN A 100 8.38 22.10 8.39
CA GLN A 100 8.44 20.91 7.55
C GLN A 100 9.49 21.11 6.46
N GLY A 101 10.76 20.76 6.78
CA GLY A 101 11.88 20.86 5.84
C GLY A 101 12.51 22.25 5.70
N GLY A 102 12.20 23.18 6.59
CA GLY A 102 12.82 24.51 6.67
C GLY A 102 11.85 25.61 7.07
N ALA A 103 12.39 26.69 7.64
CA ALA A 103 11.59 27.84 8.05
C ALA A 103 11.25 28.70 6.82
N PRO A 104 9.96 29.02 6.59
CA PRO A 104 9.58 29.92 5.51
C PRO A 104 10.15 31.33 5.72
N PRO A 105 10.45 32.08 4.65
CA PRO A 105 10.93 33.45 4.73
C PRO A 105 9.84 34.40 5.27
N GLY A 106 10.26 35.53 5.82
CA GLY A 106 9.36 36.58 6.29
C GLY A 106 9.09 36.57 7.79
N ASN A 107 8.37 37.59 8.27
CA ASN A 107 8.04 37.79 9.68
C ASN A 107 6.66 37.27 10.07
N THR A 108 5.83 36.93 9.09
CA THR A 108 4.51 36.31 9.26
C THR A 108 4.56 34.88 8.76
N ILE A 109 3.93 33.97 9.47
CA ILE A 109 3.85 32.55 9.12
C ILE A 109 2.39 32.14 9.00
N ARG A 110 2.10 31.31 8.01
CA ARG A 110 0.81 30.64 7.83
C ARG A 110 0.93 29.23 8.36
N LEU A 111 0.07 28.90 9.32
CA LEU A 111 -0.02 27.59 9.96
C LEU A 111 -1.30 26.89 9.53
N ILE A 112 -1.20 25.58 9.39
CA ILE A 112 -2.34 24.67 9.23
C ILE A 112 -2.44 23.86 10.51
N GLU A 113 -3.56 24.02 11.20
CA GLU A 113 -3.87 23.31 12.43
C GLU A 113 -4.96 22.27 12.16
N ILE A 114 -4.68 21.02 12.50
CA ILE A 114 -5.70 19.98 12.68
C ILE A 114 -5.98 19.95 14.16
N GLU A 115 -7.15 20.40 14.56
CA GLU A 115 -7.50 20.69 15.95
C GLU A 115 -7.16 19.52 16.88
N ASP A 116 -6.42 19.80 17.95
CA ASP A 116 -5.92 18.82 18.94
C ASP A 116 -5.05 17.67 18.39
N ILE A 117 -4.63 17.74 17.14
CA ILE A 117 -3.83 16.70 16.50
C ILE A 117 -2.43 17.19 16.11
N ASP A 118 -2.35 18.23 15.28
CA ASP A 118 -1.08 18.71 14.74
C ASP A 118 -1.18 20.16 14.24
N ILE A 119 -0.04 20.84 14.21
CA ILE A 119 0.08 22.19 13.66
C ILE A 119 1.38 22.34 12.89
N GLU A 120 1.30 22.75 11.63
CA GLU A 120 2.45 22.84 10.73
C GLU A 120 2.44 24.10 9.88
N ALA A 121 3.64 24.65 9.63
CA ALA A 121 3.82 25.77 8.71
C ALA A 121 3.68 25.32 7.26
N CYS A 122 2.59 25.69 6.61
CA CYS A 122 2.32 25.30 5.24
C CYS A 122 1.60 26.40 4.45
N GLY A 123 2.15 26.72 3.25
CA GLY A 123 1.57 27.69 2.32
C GLY A 123 0.59 27.09 1.30
N GLY A 124 0.35 25.78 1.35
CA GLY A 124 -0.47 25.08 0.36
C GLY A 124 -1.99 25.23 0.55
N THR A 125 -2.74 24.63 -0.37
CA THR A 125 -4.20 24.52 -0.27
C THR A 125 -4.56 23.29 0.52
N HIS A 126 -5.46 23.43 1.49
CA HIS A 126 -5.91 22.37 2.37
C HIS A 126 -7.43 22.24 2.38
N LEU A 127 -7.91 21.08 2.81
CA LEU A 127 -9.30 20.86 3.18
C LEU A 127 -9.66 21.73 4.40
N THR A 128 -10.93 21.97 4.62
CA THR A 128 -11.44 22.67 5.80
C THR A 128 -11.79 21.74 6.94
N ASN A 129 -11.85 20.42 6.64
CA ASN A 129 -12.17 19.38 7.60
C ASN A 129 -11.54 18.05 7.18
N THR A 130 -11.16 17.21 8.14
CA THR A 130 -10.51 15.92 7.86
C THR A 130 -11.41 14.94 7.13
N SER A 131 -12.73 14.96 7.37
CA SER A 131 -13.70 14.07 6.70
C SER A 131 -13.75 14.27 5.18
N HIS A 132 -13.40 15.46 4.68
CA HIS A 132 -13.32 15.76 3.25
C HIS A 132 -12.17 15.02 2.54
N ALA A 133 -11.27 14.36 3.27
CA ALA A 133 -10.29 13.43 2.69
C ALA A 133 -10.93 12.13 2.20
N GLU A 134 -12.15 11.82 2.64
CA GLU A 134 -12.97 10.67 2.24
C GLU A 134 -12.27 9.33 2.55
N LYS A 135 -11.90 8.56 1.53
CA LYS A 135 -11.18 7.28 1.68
C LYS A 135 -9.66 7.51 1.80
N PHE A 136 -9.00 6.63 2.54
CA PHE A 136 -7.54 6.68 2.72
C PHE A 136 -6.96 5.27 2.81
N PHE A 137 -5.83 5.03 2.10
CA PHE A 137 -5.06 3.78 2.19
C PHE A 137 -3.56 4.06 2.08
N ILE A 138 -2.77 3.38 2.90
CA ILE A 138 -1.32 3.29 2.71
C ILE A 138 -1.03 2.18 1.71
N LYS A 139 -0.37 2.50 0.60
CA LYS A 139 0.06 1.53 -0.42
C LYS A 139 1.24 0.71 0.08
N GLY A 140 2.20 1.36 0.71
CA GLY A 140 3.39 0.71 1.24
C GLY A 140 4.43 1.69 1.75
N SER A 141 5.57 1.15 2.16
CA SER A 141 6.74 1.94 2.57
C SER A 141 8.03 1.36 2.00
N LYS A 142 9.03 2.23 1.82
CA LYS A 142 10.38 1.82 1.46
C LYS A 142 11.42 2.73 2.08
N ARG A 143 12.56 2.17 2.46
CA ARG A 143 13.75 2.93 2.86
C ARG A 143 14.36 3.55 1.60
N ILE A 144 14.55 4.86 1.60
CA ILE A 144 15.12 5.59 0.45
C ILE A 144 16.58 5.99 0.69
N GLN A 145 16.94 6.19 1.95
CA GLN A 145 18.30 6.42 2.41
C GLN A 145 18.40 6.11 3.90
N ASP A 146 19.59 6.20 4.48
CA ASP A 146 19.78 6.04 5.92
C ASP A 146 18.97 7.07 6.69
N GLY A 147 18.18 6.58 7.66
CA GLY A 147 17.34 7.41 8.50
C GLY A 147 16.12 8.03 7.81
N VAL A 148 15.77 7.62 6.57
CA VAL A 148 14.60 8.14 5.87
C VAL A 148 13.77 7.02 5.24
N ILE A 149 12.51 6.96 5.64
CA ILE A 149 11.51 6.04 5.12
C ILE A 149 10.47 6.81 4.31
N ARG A 150 10.14 6.31 3.14
CA ARG A 150 9.05 6.80 2.30
C ARG A 150 7.79 6.02 2.57
N LEU A 151 6.71 6.73 2.86
CA LEU A 151 5.33 6.23 2.85
C LEU A 151 4.67 6.64 1.53
N GLU A 152 4.05 5.70 0.83
CA GLU A 152 3.20 5.97 -0.33
C GLU A 152 1.74 5.67 0.04
N TYR A 153 0.83 6.58 -0.32
CA TYR A 153 -0.58 6.50 0.06
C TYR A 153 -1.49 7.20 -0.94
N VAL A 154 -2.78 6.94 -0.79
CA VAL A 154 -3.85 7.53 -1.59
C VAL A 154 -4.98 8.02 -0.70
N ALA A 155 -5.67 9.08 -1.14
CA ALA A 155 -6.86 9.63 -0.48
C ALA A 155 -7.89 10.05 -1.52
N GLY A 156 -9.14 10.21 -1.12
CA GLY A 156 -10.23 10.64 -1.99
C GLY A 156 -10.50 9.68 -3.14
N GLU A 157 -10.72 10.22 -4.34
CA GLU A 157 -11.00 9.46 -5.57
C GLU A 157 -9.90 8.46 -5.90
N ALA A 158 -8.62 8.87 -5.79
CA ALA A 158 -7.49 7.96 -6.02
C ALA A 158 -7.46 6.76 -5.03
N ALA A 159 -8.00 6.93 -3.82
CA ALA A 159 -8.15 5.82 -2.88
C ALA A 159 -9.30 4.89 -3.27
N GLU A 160 -10.35 5.40 -3.86
CA GLU A 160 -11.46 4.60 -4.40
C GLU A 160 -11.01 3.78 -5.60
N GLU A 161 -10.32 4.40 -6.56
CA GLU A 161 -9.74 3.70 -7.71
C GLU A 161 -8.75 2.61 -7.27
N TYR A 162 -7.92 2.90 -6.27
CA TYR A 162 -6.96 1.94 -5.74
C TYR A 162 -7.63 0.69 -5.15
N ILE A 163 -8.70 0.85 -4.36
CA ILE A 163 -9.39 -0.30 -3.76
C ILE A 163 -10.20 -1.08 -4.80
N ASN A 164 -10.87 -0.39 -5.73
CA ASN A 164 -11.60 -1.04 -6.82
C ASN A 164 -10.65 -1.89 -7.68
N GLY A 165 -9.46 -1.38 -8.02
CA GLY A 165 -8.46 -2.15 -8.75
C GLY A 165 -7.93 -3.39 -8.00
N ILE A 166 -7.96 -3.38 -6.66
CA ILE A 166 -7.65 -4.57 -5.85
C ILE A 166 -8.83 -5.57 -5.90
N GLU A 167 -10.06 -5.08 -5.76
CA GLU A 167 -11.27 -5.91 -5.81
C GLU A 167 -11.39 -6.63 -7.15
N ASP A 168 -11.23 -5.90 -8.26
CA ASP A 168 -11.25 -6.45 -9.62
C ASP A 168 -10.16 -7.52 -9.82
N ARG A 169 -8.95 -7.28 -9.31
CA ARG A 169 -7.85 -8.25 -9.42
C ARG A 169 -8.14 -9.51 -8.62
N VAL A 170 -8.62 -9.37 -7.39
CA VAL A 170 -8.97 -10.54 -6.56
C VAL A 170 -10.11 -11.33 -7.18
N GLU A 171 -11.12 -10.68 -7.74
CA GLU A 171 -12.20 -11.36 -8.46
C GLU A 171 -11.68 -12.17 -9.66
N ARG A 172 -10.73 -11.62 -10.43
CA ARG A 172 -10.09 -12.37 -11.55
C ARG A 172 -9.29 -13.57 -11.04
N LEU A 173 -8.53 -13.41 -9.96
CA LEU A 173 -7.78 -14.51 -9.34
C LEU A 173 -8.69 -15.59 -8.76
N GLU A 174 -9.81 -15.22 -8.18
CA GLU A 174 -10.82 -16.17 -7.70
C GLU A 174 -11.44 -16.97 -8.85
N LYS A 175 -11.72 -16.34 -9.98
CA LYS A 175 -12.17 -17.03 -11.20
C LYS A 175 -11.12 -17.97 -11.75
N LEU A 176 -9.86 -17.53 -11.82
CA LEU A 176 -8.74 -18.32 -12.30
C LEU A 176 -8.48 -19.56 -11.44
N LEU A 177 -8.59 -19.40 -10.14
CA LEU A 177 -8.42 -20.49 -9.16
C LEU A 177 -9.70 -21.29 -8.89
N GLU A 178 -10.84 -20.91 -9.47
CA GLU A 178 -12.16 -21.50 -9.20
C GLU A 178 -12.48 -21.55 -7.69
N THR A 179 -12.32 -20.41 -7.02
CA THR A 179 -12.46 -20.30 -5.56
C THR A 179 -13.27 -19.05 -5.18
N GLU A 180 -13.64 -18.97 -3.91
CA GLU A 180 -14.22 -17.77 -3.29
C GLU A 180 -13.52 -17.48 -1.97
N SER A 181 -13.24 -16.20 -1.70
CA SER A 181 -12.70 -15.75 -0.43
C SER A 181 -13.73 -14.99 0.39
N LYS A 182 -13.79 -15.30 1.69
CA LYS A 182 -14.57 -14.52 2.67
C LYS A 182 -13.77 -13.36 3.28
N SER A 183 -12.49 -13.29 2.96
CA SER A 183 -11.57 -12.27 3.47
C SER A 183 -11.66 -10.98 2.67
N ARG A 184 -11.21 -9.88 3.27
CA ARG A 184 -11.16 -8.58 2.55
C ARG A 184 -10.20 -8.68 1.36
N PRO A 185 -10.58 -8.19 0.16
CA PRO A 185 -9.77 -8.32 -1.06
C PRO A 185 -8.31 -7.87 -0.88
N ARG A 186 -8.07 -6.78 -0.17
CA ARG A 186 -6.72 -6.28 0.13
C ARG A 186 -5.88 -7.25 0.97
N SER A 187 -6.50 -8.02 1.86
CA SER A 187 -5.82 -9.07 2.63
C SER A 187 -5.46 -10.24 1.72
N VAL A 188 -6.43 -10.70 0.93
CA VAL A 188 -6.25 -11.78 -0.05
C VAL A 188 -5.09 -11.45 -1.00
N GLN A 189 -5.14 -10.29 -1.69
CA GLN A 189 -4.07 -9.88 -2.60
C GLN A 189 -2.69 -9.89 -1.93
N ARG A 190 -2.57 -9.37 -0.70
CA ARG A 190 -1.31 -9.36 0.03
C ARG A 190 -0.78 -10.75 0.33
N GLU A 191 -1.65 -11.65 0.79
CA GLU A 191 -1.27 -13.01 1.09
C GLU A 191 -0.81 -13.75 -0.17
N LEU A 192 -1.53 -13.57 -1.27
CA LEU A 192 -1.15 -14.14 -2.57
C LEU A 192 0.21 -13.58 -3.05
N CYS A 193 0.42 -12.27 -2.99
CA CYS A 193 1.73 -11.67 -3.32
C CYS A 193 2.86 -12.24 -2.45
N SER A 194 2.59 -12.50 -1.17
CA SER A 194 3.57 -13.12 -0.26
C SER A 194 3.86 -14.57 -0.61
N ILE A 195 2.85 -15.37 -0.97
CA ILE A 195 2.99 -16.78 -1.35
C ILE A 195 3.87 -16.90 -2.59
N PHE A 196 3.56 -16.12 -3.64
CA PHE A 196 4.27 -16.19 -4.92
C PHE A 196 5.53 -15.30 -4.96
N SER A 197 5.77 -14.47 -3.93
CA SER A 197 6.90 -13.52 -3.86
C SER A 197 6.94 -12.55 -5.04
N VAL A 198 5.79 -12.02 -5.44
CA VAL A 198 5.63 -11.11 -6.58
C VAL A 198 4.91 -9.83 -6.18
N GLU A 199 5.12 -8.77 -6.97
CA GLU A 199 4.34 -7.55 -6.87
C GLU A 199 2.92 -7.76 -7.44
N PRO A 200 1.93 -6.95 -7.00
CA PRO A 200 0.52 -7.12 -7.41
C PRO A 200 0.30 -7.14 -8.92
N GLU A 201 1.11 -6.40 -9.68
CA GLU A 201 1.01 -6.29 -11.13
C GLU A 201 1.34 -7.60 -11.86
N HIS A 202 2.12 -8.48 -11.24
CA HIS A 202 2.58 -9.76 -11.81
C HIS A 202 1.84 -10.97 -11.23
N LEU A 203 0.88 -10.73 -10.33
CA LEU A 203 0.26 -11.81 -9.57
C LEU A 203 -0.62 -12.72 -10.45
N GLU A 204 -1.44 -12.14 -11.34
CA GLU A 204 -2.32 -12.89 -12.24
C GLU A 204 -1.51 -13.77 -13.18
N ASP A 205 -0.53 -13.19 -13.89
CA ASP A 205 0.34 -13.92 -14.82
C ASP A 205 1.14 -15.03 -14.11
N THR A 206 1.52 -14.80 -12.85
CA THR A 206 2.26 -15.81 -12.08
C THR A 206 1.37 -16.97 -11.67
N VAL A 207 0.14 -16.71 -11.23
CA VAL A 207 -0.81 -17.77 -10.88
C VAL A 207 -1.19 -18.59 -12.11
N ASP A 208 -1.48 -17.94 -13.23
CA ASP A 208 -1.81 -18.58 -14.50
C ASP A 208 -0.69 -19.52 -14.97
N ARG A 209 0.54 -19.00 -15.01
CA ARG A 209 1.72 -19.80 -15.33
C ARG A 209 1.89 -21.00 -14.39
N PHE A 210 1.67 -20.85 -13.08
CA PHE A 210 1.80 -21.96 -12.13
C PHE A 210 0.74 -23.05 -12.35
N LEU A 211 -0.45 -22.68 -12.78
CA LEU A 211 -1.49 -23.63 -13.19
C LEU A 211 -1.06 -24.37 -14.45
N GLU A 212 -0.66 -23.67 -15.49
CA GLU A 212 -0.17 -24.26 -16.75
C GLU A 212 1.01 -25.21 -16.52
N GLU A 213 2.07 -24.75 -15.84
CA GLU A 213 3.23 -25.59 -15.51
C GLU A 213 2.84 -26.83 -14.69
N SER A 214 1.87 -26.71 -13.78
CA SER A 214 1.40 -27.84 -12.98
C SER A 214 0.68 -28.89 -13.83
N ASP A 215 -0.09 -28.47 -14.81
CA ASP A 215 -0.77 -29.39 -15.74
C ASP A 215 0.23 -30.06 -16.70
N GLU A 216 1.21 -29.30 -17.22
CA GLU A 216 2.31 -29.87 -18.04
C GLU A 216 3.12 -30.91 -17.25
N TYR A 217 3.45 -30.67 -15.99
CA TYR A 217 4.14 -31.63 -15.15
C TYR A 217 3.30 -32.90 -14.86
N ARG A 218 2.00 -32.76 -14.67
CA ARG A 218 1.09 -33.90 -14.50
C ARG A 218 1.07 -34.79 -15.72
N GLU A 219 0.93 -34.18 -16.93
CA GLU A 219 0.98 -34.92 -18.17
C GLU A 219 2.34 -35.64 -18.37
N SER A 220 3.43 -34.98 -18.00
CA SER A 220 4.77 -35.56 -18.08
C SER A 220 4.92 -36.75 -17.12
N ILE A 221 4.44 -36.61 -15.87
CA ILE A 221 4.44 -37.71 -14.88
C ILE A 221 3.61 -38.90 -15.38
N GLU A 222 2.44 -38.67 -15.98
CA GLU A 222 1.58 -39.72 -16.52
C GLU A 222 2.32 -40.49 -17.61
N LYS A 223 2.90 -39.81 -18.60
CA LYS A 223 3.66 -40.41 -19.71
C LYS A 223 4.88 -41.21 -19.19
N LEU A 224 5.64 -40.64 -18.24
CA LEU A 224 6.81 -41.30 -17.67
C LEU A 224 6.43 -42.47 -16.76
N SER A 225 5.33 -42.38 -16.02
CA SER A 225 4.78 -43.47 -15.20
C SER A 225 4.41 -44.68 -16.04
N ASP A 226 3.71 -44.45 -17.15
CA ASP A 226 3.34 -45.49 -18.10
C ASP A 226 4.57 -46.15 -18.71
N PHE A 227 5.57 -45.34 -19.12
CA PHE A 227 6.81 -45.86 -19.71
C PHE A 227 7.63 -46.73 -18.72
N LEU A 228 7.66 -46.32 -17.43
CA LEU A 228 8.41 -47.00 -16.36
C LEU A 228 7.62 -48.12 -15.65
N ASP A 229 6.38 -48.38 -16.06
CA ASP A 229 5.43 -49.27 -15.37
C ASP A 229 5.33 -48.98 -13.85
N ARG A 230 5.30 -47.69 -13.50
CA ARG A 230 5.19 -47.19 -12.12
C ARG A 230 3.88 -46.47 -11.95
N ASN A 231 3.19 -46.69 -10.81
CA ASN A 231 1.99 -45.93 -10.45
C ASN A 231 2.37 -44.78 -9.53
N ILE A 232 2.34 -43.56 -10.06
CA ILE A 232 2.67 -42.33 -9.31
C ILE A 232 1.42 -41.48 -9.17
N GLN A 233 1.01 -41.26 -7.93
CA GLN A 233 -0.13 -40.40 -7.64
C GLN A 233 0.29 -38.94 -7.58
N THR A 234 -0.51 -38.08 -8.21
CA THR A 234 -0.39 -36.62 -8.15
C THR A 234 -1.53 -36.05 -7.30
N GLU A 235 -1.24 -35.03 -6.52
CA GLU A 235 -2.26 -34.34 -5.72
C GLU A 235 -3.19 -33.50 -6.61
N GLN A 236 -4.42 -33.27 -6.13
CA GLN A 236 -5.41 -32.42 -6.76
C GLN A 236 -5.60 -31.12 -5.95
N LEU A 237 -6.07 -30.06 -6.62
CA LEU A 237 -6.37 -28.78 -6.00
C LEU A 237 -7.87 -28.69 -5.70
N ASP A 238 -8.27 -29.19 -4.53
CA ASP A 238 -9.67 -29.27 -4.11
C ASP A 238 -10.07 -28.15 -3.13
N GLU A 239 -9.15 -27.25 -2.80
CA GLU A 239 -9.42 -26.15 -1.87
C GLU A 239 -10.40 -25.15 -2.47
N THR A 240 -11.36 -24.74 -1.64
CA THR A 240 -12.37 -23.74 -2.01
C THR A 240 -11.97 -22.30 -1.61
N ASN A 241 -11.02 -22.17 -0.69
CA ASN A 241 -10.49 -20.88 -0.26
C ASN A 241 -9.33 -20.43 -1.14
N THR A 242 -9.40 -19.20 -1.67
CA THR A 242 -8.44 -18.63 -2.62
C THR A 242 -6.99 -18.66 -2.12
N VAL A 243 -6.75 -18.29 -0.86
CA VAL A 243 -5.40 -18.25 -0.28
C VAL A 243 -4.85 -19.65 -0.04
N GLU A 244 -5.69 -20.56 0.45
CA GLU A 244 -5.29 -21.96 0.69
C GLU A 244 -4.99 -22.67 -0.62
N LYS A 245 -5.83 -22.51 -1.64
CA LYS A 245 -5.61 -23.08 -2.97
C LYS A 245 -4.34 -22.53 -3.63
N ALA A 246 -4.09 -21.24 -3.55
CA ALA A 246 -2.88 -20.63 -4.04
C ALA A 246 -1.61 -21.17 -3.33
N ARG A 247 -1.66 -21.35 -2.02
CA ARG A 247 -0.55 -21.96 -1.25
C ARG A 247 -0.29 -23.39 -1.70
N LYS A 248 -1.34 -24.19 -1.82
CA LYS A 248 -1.23 -25.56 -2.29
C LYS A 248 -0.73 -25.64 -3.73
N LEU A 249 -1.20 -24.78 -4.61
CA LEU A 249 -0.69 -24.67 -5.98
C LEU A 249 0.83 -24.42 -6.00
N TYR A 250 1.30 -23.47 -5.20
CA TYR A 250 2.73 -23.15 -5.09
C TYR A 250 3.56 -24.35 -4.59
N GLU A 251 3.08 -25.08 -3.58
CA GLU A 251 3.75 -26.25 -3.02
C GLU A 251 3.70 -27.43 -4.01
N MET A 252 2.54 -27.71 -4.58
CA MET A 252 2.30 -28.79 -5.53
C MET A 252 3.15 -28.65 -6.80
N ARG A 253 3.19 -27.47 -7.39
CA ARG A 253 4.03 -27.20 -8.57
C ARG A 253 5.50 -27.59 -8.32
N LYS A 254 6.04 -27.23 -7.15
CA LYS A 254 7.41 -27.61 -6.76
C LYS A 254 7.61 -29.11 -6.55
N ASP A 255 6.60 -29.80 -6.03
CA ASP A 255 6.64 -31.24 -5.83
C ASP A 255 6.57 -31.98 -7.17
N LEU A 256 5.69 -31.54 -8.08
CA LEU A 256 5.57 -32.08 -9.42
C LEU A 256 6.87 -31.93 -10.24
N GLU A 257 7.50 -30.74 -10.20
CA GLU A 257 8.80 -30.48 -10.85
C GLU A 257 9.85 -31.49 -10.39
N LYS A 258 10.01 -31.70 -9.07
CA LYS A 258 10.95 -32.69 -8.52
C LYS A 258 10.63 -34.13 -8.91
N LYS A 259 9.35 -34.46 -9.02
CA LYS A 259 8.93 -35.80 -9.46
C LYS A 259 9.31 -36.05 -10.91
N VAL A 260 9.12 -35.08 -11.81
CA VAL A 260 9.55 -35.17 -13.20
C VAL A 260 11.06 -35.34 -13.28
N GLU A 261 11.85 -34.48 -12.63
CA GLU A 261 13.32 -34.59 -12.61
C GLU A 261 13.80 -35.94 -12.08
N GLY A 262 13.17 -36.46 -11.03
CA GLY A 262 13.49 -37.78 -10.46
C GLY A 262 13.15 -38.96 -11.40
N LEU A 263 12.11 -38.85 -12.22
CA LEU A 263 11.73 -39.85 -13.20
C LEU A 263 12.64 -39.82 -14.43
N GLU A 264 12.97 -38.61 -14.90
CA GLU A 264 13.90 -38.46 -16.05
C GLU A 264 15.29 -39.00 -15.71
N SER A 265 15.83 -38.71 -14.52
CA SER A 265 17.12 -39.28 -14.10
C SER A 265 17.09 -40.79 -13.92
N GLY A 266 15.95 -41.41 -13.66
CA GLY A 266 15.79 -42.86 -13.60
C GLY A 266 15.70 -43.55 -14.97
N ILE A 267 15.65 -42.82 -16.07
CA ILE A 267 15.69 -43.32 -17.44
C ILE A 267 17.15 -43.37 -17.99
N GLU A 268 18.01 -42.49 -17.47
CA GLU A 268 19.40 -42.38 -17.87
C GLU A 268 20.31 -43.48 -17.25
N ASP A 269 19.86 -44.17 -16.20
CA ASP A 269 20.53 -45.30 -15.54
C ASP A 269 20.03 -46.65 -16.13
#